data_1009d78f25939d4d1eae644360ac7f74
#
_entry.id   1009d78f25939d4d1eae644360ac7f74
#
_cell.length_a   1.000
_cell.length_b   1.000
_cell.length_c   1.000
_cell.angle_alpha   90.00
_cell.angle_beta   90.00
_cell.angle_gamma   90.00
#
_symmetry.space_group_name_H-M   'P 1'
#
loop_
_entity.id
_entity.type
_entity.pdbx_description
1 polymer ?
#
loop_
_entity_poly.entity_id
_entity_poly.type
_entity_poly.pdbx_seq_one_letter_code
_entity_poly.pdbx_strand_id
1 'polypeptide(L)'
;MRTDQTKPRRILTAVFALLLAAATLAPLGSQGVDQARLQPLREYIKMSWSTLTRSNRDLLQALPDPKMPRKPGEPWLLYISPQESRTRVQDELTRELGADAMKRIEIRVLPRDVLSIREHGLLYLPRPYVVPGGRFNEMYGWDSYFIQVGLLRDGEIARARDMVENFLYEIVHYGTILNANRTYYLSRSQPPFLTRMILELYERTGDKAWLQGTVPAIDRYYRFWTTAPHDVPDVGLSRYFDRGTGPAPEVVADEKDERGRTHYDRAREYYRTHDVTDYDEALYYDSRRDRLTDLFYKGDRSMRESGFDPSSRFGALNVDVIHYAPVCLNTLLYVMEDDAARIMDTLGDSSAARAWRQRAASRRDLINTMMWDEQAGLYYDYNVRTRQLRRYDFATTYFPLWAGIASPAQAARVRDNLKRFEAPGGLLTSTEVTGNQWDAPFGWAPLQMIAVNGLRRYGFTDDANRLAAKFVALVSKEFDEHGTIVEKYDVRRRESDVAADIKFGYSANQIGFGWTNGAVLDLIAGMK
;
A
#
# COMPACT_ATOMS: atom_id res chain seq x y z
N MET A 1 -17.49 -78.88 51.22
CA MET A 1 -17.57 -78.45 52.63
C MET A 1 -17.80 -76.99 52.74
N ARG A 2 -18.96 -76.65 53.28
CA ARG A 2 -19.38 -75.41 53.95
C ARG A 2 -19.26 -74.12 53.19
N THR A 3 -20.41 -73.62 52.72
CA THR A 3 -21.45 -72.74 53.38
C THR A 3 -21.03 -71.29 53.29
N ASP A 4 -21.73 -70.55 52.54
CA ASP A 4 -22.98 -69.85 52.82
C ASP A 4 -22.72 -68.47 53.45
N GLN A 5 -23.12 -67.43 52.82
CA GLN A 5 -24.12 -66.52 53.35
C GLN A 5 -24.23 -65.23 52.42
N THR A 6 -25.39 -65.12 51.90
CA THR A 6 -25.98 -63.98 51.25
C THR A 6 -26.20 -62.82 52.19
N LYS A 7 -25.98 -61.56 51.69
CA LYS A 7 -26.79 -60.41 52.09
C LYS A 7 -26.84 -59.39 50.93
N PRO A 8 -27.99 -58.82 50.60
CA PRO A 8 -28.17 -57.97 49.48
C PRO A 8 -27.79 -56.52 49.81
N ARG A 9 -26.97 -55.90 48.97
CA ARG A 9 -26.77 -54.44 48.99
C ARG A 9 -27.74 -53.76 48.03
N ARG A 10 -28.52 -52.85 48.57
CA ARG A 10 -29.48 -51.95 47.89
C ARG A 10 -28.75 -51.12 46.83
N ILE A 11 -29.21 -51.23 45.60
CA ILE A 11 -28.80 -50.38 44.50
C ILE A 11 -29.55 -49.05 44.65
N LEU A 12 -28.87 -47.98 44.99
CA LEU A 12 -29.38 -46.62 44.92
C LEU A 12 -29.20 -46.16 43.48
N THR A 13 -30.28 -46.08 42.75
CA THR A 13 -30.33 -45.52 41.38
C THR A 13 -30.30 -44.00 41.49
N ALA A 14 -29.12 -43.40 41.26
CA ALA A 14 -28.98 -41.97 41.07
C ALA A 14 -29.34 -41.64 39.62
N VAL A 15 -30.48 -41.03 39.40
CA VAL A 15 -30.86 -40.43 38.11
C VAL A 15 -30.07 -39.14 37.93
N PHE A 16 -29.03 -39.20 37.08
CA PHE A 16 -28.35 -37.99 36.60
C PHE A 16 -29.22 -37.39 35.48
N ALA A 17 -29.94 -36.31 35.78
CA ALA A 17 -30.57 -35.49 34.76
C ALA A 17 -29.49 -34.72 34.02
N LEU A 18 -29.16 -35.15 32.78
CA LEU A 18 -28.41 -34.35 31.82
C LEU A 18 -29.29 -33.16 31.38
N LEU A 19 -29.02 -31.99 31.93
CA LEU A 19 -29.43 -30.73 31.36
C LEU A 19 -28.55 -30.45 30.11
N LEU A 20 -29.02 -30.82 28.92
CA LEU A 20 -28.48 -30.27 27.66
C LEU A 20 -28.84 -28.78 27.64
N ALA A 21 -27.91 -27.92 28.00
CA ALA A 21 -27.96 -26.53 27.63
C ALA A 21 -27.76 -26.43 26.10
N ALA A 22 -28.87 -26.37 25.38
CA ALA A 22 -28.84 -25.93 23.98
C ALA A 22 -28.38 -24.48 23.99
N ALA A 23 -27.07 -24.27 23.73
CA ALA A 23 -26.57 -22.96 23.35
C ALA A 23 -27.20 -22.62 22.01
N THR A 24 -28.29 -21.90 22.04
CA THR A 24 -28.86 -21.23 20.87
C THR A 24 -27.75 -20.28 20.36
N LEU A 25 -27.12 -20.64 19.27
CA LEU A 25 -26.35 -19.71 18.43
C LEU A 25 -27.32 -18.62 18.01
N ALA A 26 -27.38 -17.53 18.79
CA ALA A 26 -28.02 -16.31 18.35
C ALA A 26 -27.31 -15.90 17.05
N PRO A 27 -28.06 -15.49 16.02
CA PRO A 27 -27.45 -14.89 14.84
C PRO A 27 -26.63 -13.69 15.31
N LEU A 28 -25.40 -13.56 14.81
CA LEU A 28 -24.56 -12.37 14.97
C LEU A 28 -25.28 -11.17 14.31
N GLY A 29 -26.36 -10.75 14.94
CA GLY A 29 -26.98 -9.46 14.68
C GLY A 29 -26.00 -8.40 15.19
N SER A 30 -25.86 -7.32 14.45
CA SER A 30 -25.07 -6.12 14.64
C SER A 30 -24.95 -5.68 16.11
N GLN A 31 -24.13 -6.38 16.91
CA GLN A 31 -23.64 -5.80 18.16
C GLN A 31 -22.65 -4.72 17.72
N GLY A 32 -23.01 -3.46 17.95
CA GLY A 32 -22.13 -2.33 17.73
C GLY A 32 -20.77 -2.66 18.36
N VAL A 33 -19.69 -2.43 17.62
CA VAL A 33 -18.33 -2.65 18.12
C VAL A 33 -18.21 -1.90 19.44
N ASP A 34 -17.88 -2.59 20.53
CA ASP A 34 -17.70 -1.97 21.84
C ASP A 34 -16.55 -0.95 21.77
N GLN A 35 -16.91 0.31 21.69
CA GLN A 35 -15.99 1.43 21.54
C GLN A 35 -15.01 1.52 22.74
N ALA A 36 -15.45 1.11 23.94
CA ALA A 36 -14.60 1.09 25.13
C ALA A 36 -13.46 0.06 24.99
N ARG A 37 -13.76 -1.10 24.38
CA ARG A 37 -12.76 -2.15 24.11
C ARG A 37 -11.68 -1.71 23.12
N LEU A 38 -11.99 -0.79 22.21
CA LEU A 38 -11.04 -0.28 21.23
C LEU A 38 -10.22 0.92 21.73
N GLN A 39 -10.48 1.42 22.94
CA GLN A 39 -9.80 2.60 23.47
C GLN A 39 -8.27 2.40 23.59
N PRO A 40 -7.74 1.29 24.13
CA PRO A 40 -6.30 1.06 24.22
C PRO A 40 -5.62 1.06 22.82
N LEU A 41 -6.25 0.44 21.82
CA LEU A 41 -5.77 0.42 20.44
C LEU A 41 -5.71 1.83 19.86
N ARG A 42 -6.74 2.66 20.08
CA ARG A 42 -6.77 4.06 19.63
C ARG A 42 -5.69 4.91 20.30
N GLU A 43 -5.47 4.73 21.59
CA GLU A 43 -4.42 5.45 22.32
C GLU A 43 -3.02 5.06 21.82
N TYR A 44 -2.78 3.77 21.59
CA TYR A 44 -1.56 3.30 20.95
C TYR A 44 -1.33 3.96 19.58
N ILE A 45 -2.36 3.96 18.71
CA ILE A 45 -2.26 4.59 17.39
C ILE A 45 -1.92 6.08 17.54
N LYS A 46 -2.62 6.80 18.39
CA LYS A 46 -2.38 8.23 18.62
C LYS A 46 -0.97 8.53 19.10
N MET A 47 -0.43 7.73 20.01
CA MET A 47 0.96 7.87 20.49
C MET A 47 1.98 7.52 19.41
N SER A 48 1.66 6.56 18.54
CA SER A 48 2.57 6.09 17.49
C SER A 48 2.91 7.17 16.46
N TRP A 49 2.04 8.15 16.21
CA TRP A 49 2.32 9.24 15.27
C TRP A 49 3.59 10.01 15.61
N SER A 50 3.85 10.26 16.90
CA SER A 50 5.09 10.91 17.34
C SER A 50 6.32 10.01 17.14
N THR A 51 6.20 8.72 17.46
CA THR A 51 7.29 7.74 17.29
C THR A 51 7.66 7.53 15.82
N LEU A 52 6.67 7.58 14.93
CA LEU A 52 6.85 7.41 13.48
C LEU A 52 7.25 8.71 12.77
N THR A 53 7.23 9.87 13.46
CA THR A 53 7.63 11.13 12.84
C THR A 53 9.15 11.22 12.71
N ARG A 54 9.61 11.72 11.56
CA ARG A 54 10.99 12.11 11.27
C ARG A 54 11.03 13.58 10.90
N SER A 55 12.09 14.25 11.26
CA SER A 55 12.28 15.67 10.98
C SER A 55 13.77 16.01 10.80
N ASN A 56 14.06 17.22 10.38
CA ASN A 56 15.42 17.71 10.32
C ASN A 56 16.10 17.79 11.71
N ARG A 57 15.31 17.89 12.80
CA ARG A 57 15.83 17.84 14.18
C ARG A 57 16.28 16.42 14.57
N ASP A 58 15.67 15.41 13.98
CA ASP A 58 15.94 13.99 14.24
C ASP A 58 16.59 13.31 13.04
N LEU A 59 17.24 14.09 12.16
CA LEU A 59 17.76 13.59 10.88
C LEU A 59 18.72 12.40 11.05
N LEU A 60 19.49 12.34 12.14
CA LEU A 60 20.34 11.20 12.45
C LEU A 60 19.56 9.89 12.70
N GLN A 61 18.27 9.97 12.97
CA GLN A 61 17.38 8.78 13.05
C GLN A 61 16.86 8.39 11.67
N ALA A 62 16.66 9.35 10.77
CA ALA A 62 16.16 9.11 9.42
C ALA A 62 17.25 8.63 8.43
N LEU A 63 18.50 9.07 8.64
CA LEU A 63 19.62 8.77 7.75
C LEU A 63 20.00 7.28 7.64
N PRO A 64 20.01 6.48 8.73
CA PRO A 64 20.34 5.07 8.65
C PRO A 64 19.38 4.33 7.70
N ASP A 65 19.96 3.50 6.84
CA ASP A 65 19.22 2.67 5.90
C ASP A 65 19.53 1.20 6.18
N PRO A 66 18.58 0.44 6.76
CA PRO A 66 18.78 -0.99 7.00
C PRO A 66 18.99 -1.79 5.73
N LYS A 67 18.45 -1.32 4.60
CA LYS A 67 18.58 -1.99 3.28
C LYS A 67 19.97 -1.79 2.68
N MET A 68 20.63 -0.65 2.98
CA MET A 68 21.94 -0.29 2.42
C MET A 68 22.87 0.26 3.53
N PRO A 69 23.32 -0.61 4.44
CA PRO A 69 24.12 -0.18 5.58
C PRO A 69 25.46 0.42 5.14
N ARG A 70 25.90 1.48 5.80
CA ARG A 70 27.23 2.09 5.62
C ARG A 70 28.25 1.46 6.56
N LYS A 71 29.52 1.55 6.19
CA LYS A 71 30.61 1.08 7.05
C LYS A 71 30.73 1.96 8.30
N PRO A 72 31.16 1.41 9.42
CA PRO A 72 31.41 2.19 10.62
C PRO A 72 32.38 3.34 10.37
N GLY A 73 32.02 4.55 10.81
CA GLY A 73 32.84 5.76 10.64
C GLY A 73 32.65 6.53 9.33
N GLU A 74 31.95 5.96 8.34
CA GLU A 74 31.58 6.72 7.15
C GLU A 74 30.43 7.70 7.44
N PRO A 75 30.46 8.94 6.88
CA PRO A 75 29.37 9.88 7.04
C PRO A 75 28.09 9.37 6.34
N TRP A 76 26.95 9.73 6.86
CA TRP A 76 25.65 9.53 6.22
C TRP A 76 25.48 10.48 5.06
N LEU A 77 24.94 10.01 3.95
CA LEU A 77 24.73 10.82 2.75
C LEU A 77 23.34 11.41 2.74
N LEU A 78 23.26 12.74 2.66
CA LEU A 78 22.03 13.49 2.43
C LEU A 78 22.13 14.18 1.06
N TYR A 79 21.22 13.83 0.15
CA TYR A 79 21.18 14.44 -1.18
C TYR A 79 20.15 15.54 -1.24
N ILE A 80 20.53 16.66 -1.85
CA ILE A 80 19.64 17.81 -2.12
C ILE A 80 19.48 18.01 -3.62
N SER A 81 18.34 18.60 -4.01
CA SER A 81 18.10 19.01 -5.39
C SER A 81 19.15 20.04 -5.87
N PRO A 82 19.53 20.05 -7.17
CA PRO A 82 20.33 21.13 -7.75
C PRO A 82 19.69 22.52 -7.68
N GLN A 83 18.37 22.59 -7.42
CA GLN A 83 17.63 23.84 -7.23
C GLN A 83 17.76 24.39 -5.81
N GLU A 84 18.30 23.60 -4.87
CA GLU A 84 18.51 24.01 -3.50
C GLU A 84 19.89 24.65 -3.29
N SER A 85 19.94 25.62 -2.39
CA SER A 85 21.22 26.16 -1.92
C SER A 85 21.83 25.23 -0.87
N ARG A 86 22.95 24.59 -1.21
CA ARG A 86 23.69 23.73 -0.26
C ARG A 86 24.04 24.46 1.03
N THR A 87 24.49 25.73 0.92
CA THR A 87 24.85 26.54 2.09
C THR A 87 23.61 26.77 2.97
N ARG A 88 22.46 27.15 2.38
CA ARG A 88 21.22 27.35 3.14
C ARG A 88 20.80 26.08 3.90
N VAL A 89 20.78 24.92 3.22
CA VAL A 89 20.42 23.65 3.85
C VAL A 89 21.42 23.28 4.94
N GLN A 90 22.72 23.47 4.71
CA GLN A 90 23.76 23.20 5.70
C GLN A 90 23.60 24.08 6.94
N ASP A 91 23.35 25.38 6.77
CA ASP A 91 23.15 26.32 7.87
C ASP A 91 21.88 26.00 8.66
N GLU A 92 20.81 25.63 7.98
CA GLU A 92 19.55 25.21 8.59
C GLU A 92 19.76 23.94 9.44
N LEU A 93 20.36 22.90 8.87
CA LEU A 93 20.62 21.65 9.59
C LEU A 93 21.63 21.85 10.73
N THR A 94 22.61 22.73 10.57
CA THR A 94 23.57 23.05 11.65
C THR A 94 22.86 23.70 12.83
N ARG A 95 21.88 24.59 12.58
CA ARG A 95 21.06 25.21 13.64
C ARG A 95 20.15 24.18 14.35
N GLU A 96 19.60 23.21 13.61
CA GLU A 96 18.69 22.22 14.16
C GLU A 96 19.42 21.10 14.92
N LEU A 97 20.56 20.61 14.40
CA LEU A 97 21.28 19.42 14.88
C LEU A 97 22.53 19.75 15.71
N GLY A 98 23.11 20.93 15.51
CA GLY A 98 24.42 21.30 16.06
C GLY A 98 25.61 20.82 15.20
N ALA A 99 26.77 21.48 15.38
CA ALA A 99 27.98 21.25 14.58
C ALA A 99 28.55 19.84 14.70
N ASP A 100 28.42 19.19 15.86
CA ASP A 100 28.96 17.83 16.06
C ASP A 100 28.14 16.77 15.32
N ALA A 101 26.83 16.90 15.27
CA ALA A 101 25.97 16.02 14.46
C ALA A 101 26.27 16.18 12.96
N MET A 102 26.51 17.41 12.52
CA MET A 102 26.83 17.71 11.12
C MET A 102 28.15 17.09 10.64
N LYS A 103 29.10 16.80 11.52
CA LYS A 103 30.34 16.06 11.17
C LYS A 103 30.07 14.64 10.67
N ARG A 104 28.89 14.09 11.00
CA ARG A 104 28.45 12.75 10.60
C ARG A 104 27.63 12.73 9.30
N ILE A 105 27.39 13.91 8.70
CA ILE A 105 26.51 14.08 7.55
C ILE A 105 27.30 14.73 6.41
N GLU A 106 27.28 14.09 5.24
CA GLU A 106 27.80 14.66 4.02
C GLU A 106 26.63 15.07 3.11
N ILE A 107 26.49 16.38 2.87
CA ILE A 107 25.49 16.92 1.96
C ILE A 107 26.02 16.87 0.54
N ARG A 108 25.33 16.19 -0.35
CA ARG A 108 25.63 16.09 -1.79
C ARG A 108 24.51 16.69 -2.63
N VAL A 109 24.88 17.36 -3.70
CA VAL A 109 23.91 17.80 -4.73
C VAL A 109 23.67 16.65 -5.70
N LEU A 110 22.41 16.42 -6.06
CA LEU A 110 22.06 15.40 -7.05
C LEU A 110 22.75 15.68 -8.39
N PRO A 111 23.36 14.67 -9.02
CA PRO A 111 23.92 14.82 -10.37
C PRO A 111 22.80 14.98 -11.41
N ARG A 112 23.16 15.50 -12.59
CA ARG A 112 22.21 15.63 -13.71
C ARG A 112 21.63 14.26 -14.12
N ASP A 113 22.48 13.25 -14.18
CA ASP A 113 22.05 11.86 -14.37
C ASP A 113 21.93 11.16 -13.02
N VAL A 114 20.72 11.14 -12.49
CA VAL A 114 20.41 10.52 -11.19
C VAL A 114 20.57 9.00 -11.20
N LEU A 115 20.54 8.36 -12.36
CA LEU A 115 20.75 6.91 -12.49
C LEU A 115 22.24 6.52 -12.39
N SER A 116 23.15 7.49 -12.47
CA SER A 116 24.59 7.27 -12.28
C SER A 116 25.03 7.17 -10.82
N ILE A 117 24.13 7.45 -9.85
CA ILE A 117 24.44 7.41 -8.42
C ILE A 117 24.80 5.99 -8.00
N ARG A 118 25.96 5.81 -7.35
CA ARG A 118 26.46 4.53 -6.83
C ARG A 118 26.42 4.48 -5.30
N GLU A 119 26.68 5.60 -4.65
CA GLU A 119 26.59 5.74 -3.20
C GLU A 119 25.21 6.33 -2.87
N HIS A 120 24.31 5.48 -2.41
CA HIS A 120 22.95 5.89 -2.13
C HIS A 120 22.81 6.56 -0.75
N GLY A 121 21.84 7.46 -0.63
CA GLY A 121 21.55 8.19 0.61
C GLY A 121 20.12 8.70 0.67
N LEU A 122 19.82 9.36 1.78
CA LEU A 122 18.52 10.00 2.00
C LEU A 122 18.38 11.22 1.10
N LEU A 123 17.18 11.47 0.59
CA LEU A 123 16.81 12.71 -0.08
C LEU A 123 16.24 13.69 0.95
N TYR A 124 16.71 14.92 0.89
CA TYR A 124 16.27 16.00 1.77
C TYR A 124 14.78 16.32 1.55
N LEU A 125 14.04 16.40 2.66
CA LEU A 125 12.68 16.93 2.70
C LEU A 125 12.62 18.07 3.72
N PRO A 126 11.96 19.20 3.38
CA PRO A 126 11.99 20.40 4.24
C PRO A 126 11.06 20.33 5.46
N ARG A 127 10.09 19.40 5.47
CA ARG A 127 9.07 19.29 6.52
C ARG A 127 9.20 17.97 7.28
N PRO A 128 8.69 17.90 8.51
CA PRO A 128 8.49 16.61 9.18
C PRO A 128 7.61 15.67 8.36
N TYR A 129 7.83 14.38 8.51
CA TYR A 129 7.03 13.35 7.83
C TYR A 129 6.88 12.12 8.72
N VAL A 130 5.82 11.35 8.47
CA VAL A 130 5.54 10.09 9.16
C VAL A 130 6.01 8.93 8.29
N VAL A 131 6.84 8.06 8.86
CA VAL A 131 7.31 6.83 8.19
C VAL A 131 6.34 5.69 8.39
N PRO A 132 6.33 4.65 7.51
CA PRO A 132 5.46 3.49 7.70
C PRO A 132 5.71 2.75 9.01
N GLY A 133 6.97 2.53 9.38
CA GLY A 133 7.36 1.82 10.60
C GLY A 133 8.27 0.63 10.34
N GLY A 134 8.67 -0.06 11.40
CA GLY A 134 9.61 -1.16 11.32
C GLY A 134 10.92 -0.75 10.64
N ARG A 135 11.31 -1.48 9.60
CA ARG A 135 12.52 -1.18 8.80
C ARG A 135 12.34 -0.04 7.79
N PHE A 136 11.12 0.47 7.60
CA PHE A 136 10.81 1.53 6.65
C PHE A 136 10.95 2.89 7.33
N ASN A 137 12.09 3.52 7.13
CA ASN A 137 12.50 4.76 7.81
C ASN A 137 12.44 5.98 6.89
N GLU A 138 11.73 5.88 5.79
CA GLU A 138 11.54 6.90 4.76
C GLU A 138 10.08 7.33 4.68
N MET A 139 9.81 8.48 4.05
CA MET A 139 8.47 8.86 3.62
C MET A 139 8.13 8.11 2.33
N TYR A 140 7.15 7.20 2.40
CA TYR A 140 6.71 6.40 1.26
C TYR A 140 5.52 7.02 0.55
N GLY A 141 5.44 6.83 -0.77
CA GLY A 141 4.45 7.47 -1.63
C GLY A 141 3.00 7.16 -1.22
N TRP A 142 2.49 5.98 -1.51
CA TRP A 142 1.08 5.67 -1.26
C TRP A 142 0.73 5.42 0.21
N ASP A 143 1.69 4.94 1.01
CA ASP A 143 1.55 4.77 2.48
C ASP A 143 1.09 6.06 3.14
N SER A 144 1.64 7.18 2.69
CA SER A 144 1.36 8.52 3.20
C SER A 144 -0.12 8.90 3.10
N TYR A 145 -0.86 8.40 2.10
CA TYR A 145 -2.30 8.63 2.02
C TYR A 145 -3.04 7.97 3.20
N PHE A 146 -2.79 6.70 3.44
CA PHE A 146 -3.46 5.95 4.51
C PHE A 146 -3.03 6.48 5.89
N ILE A 147 -1.76 6.85 6.05
CA ILE A 147 -1.25 7.55 7.24
C ILE A 147 -2.01 8.88 7.43
N GLN A 148 -2.14 9.69 6.38
CA GLN A 148 -2.86 10.97 6.45
C GLN A 148 -4.32 10.80 6.87
N VAL A 149 -5.01 9.79 6.36
CA VAL A 149 -6.38 9.49 6.80
C VAL A 149 -6.44 9.32 8.32
N GLY A 150 -5.48 8.59 8.92
CA GLY A 150 -5.37 8.46 10.37
C GLY A 150 -5.04 9.76 11.08
N LEU A 151 -4.07 10.52 10.59
CA LEU A 151 -3.70 11.82 11.13
C LEU A 151 -4.89 12.78 11.18
N LEU A 152 -5.67 12.84 10.09
CA LEU A 152 -6.87 13.68 10.03
C LEU A 152 -7.98 13.20 10.98
N ARG A 153 -8.10 11.89 11.25
CA ARG A 153 -9.02 11.34 12.25
C ARG A 153 -8.64 11.73 13.67
N ASP A 154 -7.34 11.77 13.97
CA ASP A 154 -6.80 12.16 15.28
C ASP A 154 -6.62 13.68 15.46
N GLY A 155 -6.94 14.49 14.44
CA GLY A 155 -6.83 15.95 14.48
C GLY A 155 -5.41 16.48 14.28
N GLU A 156 -4.48 15.64 13.81
CA GLU A 156 -3.07 15.99 13.53
C GLU A 156 -2.89 16.74 12.19
N ILE A 157 -3.66 17.83 12.02
CA ILE A 157 -3.76 18.57 10.75
C ILE A 157 -2.40 19.10 10.27
N ALA A 158 -1.56 19.57 11.21
CA ALA A 158 -0.24 20.11 10.87
C ALA A 158 0.67 19.04 10.24
N ARG A 159 0.71 17.82 10.84
CA ARG A 159 1.48 16.70 10.28
C ARG A 159 0.94 16.26 8.94
N ALA A 160 -0.38 16.19 8.77
CA ALA A 160 -1.02 15.88 7.49
C ALA A 160 -0.60 16.91 6.41
N ARG A 161 -0.57 18.21 6.76
CA ARG A 161 -0.11 19.26 5.86
C ARG A 161 1.36 19.11 5.50
N ASP A 162 2.22 18.86 6.47
CA ASP A 162 3.67 18.68 6.26
C ASP A 162 3.95 17.53 5.28
N MET A 163 3.19 16.43 5.35
CA MET A 163 3.31 15.31 4.40
C MET A 163 2.94 15.73 2.97
N VAL A 164 1.85 16.48 2.79
CA VAL A 164 1.47 16.99 1.46
C VAL A 164 2.52 17.98 0.95
N GLU A 165 3.01 18.90 1.78
CA GLU A 165 4.06 19.87 1.42
C GLU A 165 5.35 19.16 0.95
N ASN A 166 5.73 18.06 1.58
CA ASN A 166 6.86 17.25 1.14
C ASN A 166 6.63 16.62 -0.23
N PHE A 167 5.42 16.16 -0.54
CA PHE A 167 5.10 15.65 -1.88
C PHE A 167 5.11 16.75 -2.95
N LEU A 168 4.61 17.93 -2.62
CA LEU A 168 4.73 19.10 -3.51
C LEU A 168 6.22 19.44 -3.76
N TYR A 169 7.04 19.38 -2.72
CA TYR A 169 8.49 19.53 -2.82
C TYR A 169 9.13 18.46 -3.72
N GLU A 170 8.80 17.17 -3.53
CA GLU A 170 9.35 16.08 -4.36
C GLU A 170 9.01 16.29 -5.84
N ILE A 171 7.79 16.69 -6.16
CA ILE A 171 7.38 16.95 -7.55
C ILE A 171 8.20 18.07 -8.17
N VAL A 172 8.47 19.15 -7.43
CA VAL A 172 9.25 20.29 -7.91
C VAL A 172 10.74 19.95 -8.03
N HIS A 173 11.30 19.31 -7.03
CA HIS A 173 12.74 19.12 -6.86
C HIS A 173 13.27 17.78 -7.39
N TYR A 174 12.44 16.73 -7.38
CA TYR A 174 12.82 15.37 -7.80
C TYR A 174 12.02 14.89 -9.01
N GLY A 175 11.02 15.67 -9.47
CA GLY A 175 10.30 15.46 -10.70
C GLY A 175 9.01 14.65 -10.57
N THR A 176 8.80 13.95 -9.47
CA THR A 176 7.59 13.17 -9.16
C THR A 176 7.53 12.89 -7.66
N ILE A 177 6.41 12.37 -7.15
CA ILE A 177 6.40 11.68 -5.86
C ILE A 177 7.15 10.37 -6.03
N LEU A 178 8.12 10.12 -5.16
CA LEU A 178 8.97 8.95 -5.23
C LEU A 178 8.33 7.75 -4.51
N ASN A 179 8.81 6.55 -4.82
CA ASN A 179 8.50 5.36 -4.04
C ASN A 179 8.81 5.60 -2.55
N ALA A 180 9.99 6.19 -2.26
CA ALA A 180 10.34 6.79 -0.98
C ALA A 180 11.52 7.76 -1.15
N ASN A 181 11.80 8.62 -0.16
CA ASN A 181 12.83 9.66 -0.25
C ASN A 181 14.27 9.13 -0.10
N ARG A 182 14.64 8.15 -0.96
CA ARG A 182 16.01 7.64 -1.12
C ARG A 182 16.47 7.72 -2.58
N THR A 183 17.76 7.91 -2.80
CA THR A 183 18.31 8.10 -4.15
C THR A 183 18.11 6.91 -5.08
N TYR A 184 18.03 5.68 -4.60
CA TYR A 184 17.74 4.51 -5.42
C TYR A 184 16.28 4.44 -5.89
N TYR A 185 15.40 5.30 -5.36
CA TYR A 185 14.01 5.43 -5.78
C TYR A 185 13.76 6.58 -6.79
N LEU A 186 14.80 7.33 -7.20
CA LEU A 186 14.66 8.45 -8.15
C LEU A 186 14.13 8.04 -9.54
N SER A 187 14.07 6.75 -9.83
CA SER A 187 13.57 6.23 -11.11
C SER A 187 12.10 5.84 -11.10
N ARG A 188 11.43 5.76 -9.93
CA ARG A 188 10.04 5.27 -9.82
C ARG A 188 9.22 5.98 -8.76
N SER A 189 7.90 5.97 -9.00
CA SER A 189 6.87 6.48 -8.10
C SER A 189 6.17 5.34 -7.33
N GLN A 190 5.00 5.63 -6.80
CA GLN A 190 4.02 4.70 -6.24
C GLN A 190 2.59 5.14 -6.61
N PRO A 191 1.53 4.34 -6.33
CA PRO A 191 0.15 4.68 -6.67
C PRO A 191 -0.24 6.11 -6.27
N PRO A 192 -0.83 6.92 -7.20
CA PRO A 192 -0.98 8.37 -7.05
C PRO A 192 -2.22 8.78 -6.24
N PHE A 193 -2.07 9.08 -4.95
CA PHE A 193 -3.14 9.57 -4.08
C PHE A 193 -3.09 11.08 -3.78
N LEU A 194 -2.16 11.84 -4.35
CA LEU A 194 -1.89 13.24 -3.98
C LEU A 194 -3.14 14.14 -3.95
N THR A 195 -3.95 14.10 -4.99
CA THR A 195 -5.11 15.01 -5.09
C THR A 195 -6.17 14.73 -4.03
N ARG A 196 -6.33 13.46 -3.67
CA ARG A 196 -7.18 13.05 -2.54
C ARG A 196 -6.63 13.61 -1.22
N MET A 197 -5.32 13.51 -0.99
CA MET A 197 -4.67 14.08 0.18
C MET A 197 -4.86 15.60 0.26
N ILE A 198 -4.72 16.31 -0.86
CA ILE A 198 -4.92 17.76 -0.94
C ILE A 198 -6.36 18.13 -0.58
N LEU A 199 -7.35 17.46 -1.18
CA LEU A 199 -8.76 17.78 -0.92
C LEU A 199 -9.19 17.48 0.50
N GLU A 200 -8.83 16.32 1.05
CA GLU A 200 -9.17 15.95 2.43
C GLU A 200 -8.54 16.92 3.44
N LEU A 201 -7.33 17.40 3.16
CA LEU A 201 -6.70 18.44 3.98
C LEU A 201 -7.41 19.80 3.82
N TYR A 202 -7.75 20.18 2.57
CA TYR A 202 -8.50 21.40 2.31
C TYR A 202 -9.87 21.41 3.02
N GLU A 203 -10.59 20.30 3.02
CA GLU A 203 -11.87 20.15 3.73
C GLU A 203 -11.75 20.40 5.25
N ARG A 204 -10.57 20.20 5.82
CA ARG A 204 -10.28 20.47 7.25
C ARG A 204 -9.83 21.90 7.51
N THR A 205 -9.16 22.54 6.54
CA THR A 205 -8.49 23.83 6.75
C THR A 205 -9.24 25.00 6.13
N GLY A 206 -9.95 24.80 5.01
CA GLY A 206 -10.55 25.85 4.20
C GLY A 206 -9.54 26.81 3.57
N ASP A 207 -8.21 26.50 3.60
CA ASP A 207 -7.14 27.38 3.12
C ASP A 207 -7.09 27.41 1.59
N LYS A 208 -7.91 28.29 1.00
CA LYS A 208 -8.03 28.45 -0.45
C LYS A 208 -6.74 28.95 -1.12
N ALA A 209 -5.96 29.79 -0.42
CA ALA A 209 -4.69 30.29 -0.96
C ALA A 209 -3.66 29.17 -1.07
N TRP A 210 -3.59 28.30 -0.04
CA TRP A 210 -2.78 27.10 -0.09
C TRP A 210 -3.23 26.16 -1.21
N LEU A 211 -4.54 25.92 -1.34
CA LEU A 211 -5.10 25.06 -2.38
C LEU A 211 -4.67 25.53 -3.78
N GLN A 212 -4.72 26.83 -4.04
CA GLN A 212 -4.26 27.40 -5.30
C GLN A 212 -2.78 27.15 -5.56
N GLY A 213 -1.96 27.19 -4.53
CA GLY A 213 -0.53 26.90 -4.61
C GLY A 213 -0.19 25.47 -5.03
N THR A 214 -1.12 24.51 -4.85
CA THR A 214 -0.89 23.09 -5.20
C THR A 214 -1.07 22.79 -6.70
N VAL A 215 -1.81 23.63 -7.44
CA VAL A 215 -2.23 23.38 -8.83
C VAL A 215 -1.05 23.08 -9.78
N PRO A 216 0.07 23.82 -9.78
CA PRO A 216 1.19 23.52 -10.68
C PRO A 216 1.81 22.14 -10.44
N ALA A 217 1.83 21.69 -9.19
CA ALA A 217 2.36 20.37 -8.84
C ALA A 217 1.39 19.25 -9.28
N ILE A 218 0.07 19.45 -9.14
CA ILE A 218 -0.94 18.52 -9.65
C ILE A 218 -0.77 18.31 -11.15
N ASP A 219 -0.66 19.40 -11.95
CA ASP A 219 -0.45 19.32 -13.40
C ASP A 219 0.85 18.58 -13.76
N ARG A 220 1.92 18.84 -13.02
CA ARG A 220 3.21 18.19 -13.26
C ARG A 220 3.16 16.70 -12.93
N TYR A 221 2.55 16.32 -11.81
CA TYR A 221 2.41 14.93 -11.39
C TYR A 221 1.46 14.14 -12.29
N TYR A 222 0.38 14.77 -12.76
CA TYR A 222 -0.51 14.17 -13.76
C TYR A 222 0.24 13.86 -15.07
N ARG A 223 1.06 14.80 -15.56
CA ARG A 223 1.90 14.56 -16.76
C ARG A 223 2.90 13.43 -16.57
N PHE A 224 3.47 13.25 -15.38
CA PHE A 224 4.35 12.11 -15.11
C PHE A 224 3.64 10.78 -15.43
N TRP A 225 2.38 10.63 -15.04
CA TRP A 225 1.62 9.40 -15.22
C TRP A 225 0.98 9.25 -16.60
N THR A 226 0.81 10.33 -17.35
CA THR A 226 0.07 10.36 -18.62
C THR A 226 0.96 10.68 -19.84
N THR A 227 2.28 10.60 -19.68
CA THR A 227 3.25 10.69 -20.78
C THR A 227 4.17 9.49 -20.76
N ALA A 228 4.87 9.23 -21.86
CA ALA A 228 5.86 8.15 -21.94
C ALA A 228 6.88 8.23 -20.80
N PRO A 229 7.23 7.10 -20.16
CA PRO A 229 6.88 5.72 -20.54
C PRO A 229 5.63 5.15 -19.85
N HIS A 230 4.95 5.92 -18.97
CA HIS A 230 3.76 5.48 -18.24
C HIS A 230 2.51 5.45 -19.11
N ASP A 231 2.41 6.32 -20.11
CA ASP A 231 1.35 6.30 -21.10
C ASP A 231 1.36 4.98 -21.90
N VAL A 232 0.17 4.44 -22.17
CA VAL A 232 -0.01 3.30 -23.08
C VAL A 232 -0.45 3.85 -24.43
N PRO A 233 0.43 3.86 -25.44
CA PRO A 233 0.08 4.40 -26.76
C PRO A 233 -1.20 3.78 -27.33
N ASP A 234 -2.01 4.58 -27.97
CA ASP A 234 -3.25 4.19 -28.69
C ASP A 234 -4.38 3.62 -27.79
N VAL A 235 -4.19 3.58 -26.45
CA VAL A 235 -5.19 3.06 -25.51
C VAL A 235 -5.80 4.17 -24.64
N GLY A 236 -5.04 5.23 -24.34
CA GLY A 236 -5.48 6.33 -23.47
C GLY A 236 -5.49 5.96 -21.98
N LEU A 237 -4.84 4.87 -21.61
CA LEU A 237 -4.64 4.39 -20.24
C LEU A 237 -3.16 4.48 -19.86
N SER A 238 -2.88 4.26 -18.58
CA SER A 238 -1.52 4.32 -18.04
C SER A 238 -1.10 2.98 -17.42
N ARG A 239 0.22 2.79 -17.33
CA ARG A 239 0.86 1.60 -16.75
C ARG A 239 1.92 1.98 -15.72
N TYR A 240 2.33 1.04 -14.90
CA TYR A 240 3.54 1.16 -14.08
C TYR A 240 4.77 0.91 -14.95
N PHE A 241 5.79 1.78 -14.84
CA PHE A 241 6.99 1.66 -15.65
C PHE A 241 8.18 2.41 -15.02
N ASP A 242 8.96 1.72 -14.18
CA ASP A 242 10.19 2.29 -13.60
C ASP A 242 11.19 2.68 -14.71
N ARG A 243 11.74 3.88 -14.64
CA ARG A 243 12.70 4.41 -15.64
C ARG A 243 14.11 3.85 -15.48
N GLY A 244 14.44 3.22 -14.33
CA GLY A 244 15.75 2.62 -14.06
C GLY A 244 16.02 1.39 -14.92
N THR A 245 17.27 0.93 -14.90
CA THR A 245 17.76 -0.24 -15.64
C THR A 245 18.50 -1.21 -14.73
N GLY A 246 18.55 -2.47 -15.12
CA GLY A 246 19.21 -3.52 -14.36
C GLY A 246 18.55 -3.82 -13.01
N PRO A 247 19.20 -4.61 -12.15
CA PRO A 247 18.69 -4.98 -10.85
C PRO A 247 18.48 -3.76 -9.95
N ALA A 248 17.43 -3.77 -9.13
CA ALA A 248 17.15 -2.71 -8.16
C ALA A 248 18.19 -2.76 -7.02
N PRO A 249 18.90 -1.65 -6.72
CA PRO A 249 20.00 -1.66 -5.75
C PRO A 249 19.60 -2.13 -4.36
N GLU A 250 18.46 -1.69 -3.87
CA GLU A 250 17.91 -2.05 -2.56
C GLU A 250 17.54 -3.53 -2.47
N VAL A 251 17.10 -4.13 -3.58
CA VAL A 251 16.75 -5.56 -3.64
C VAL A 251 17.99 -6.45 -3.60
N VAL A 252 19.04 -6.06 -4.31
CA VAL A 252 20.34 -6.77 -4.29
C VAL A 252 20.95 -6.73 -2.89
N ALA A 253 20.82 -5.60 -2.19
CA ALA A 253 21.43 -5.41 -0.89
C ALA A 253 20.69 -6.14 0.24
N ASP A 254 19.35 -6.12 0.23
CA ASP A 254 18.51 -6.48 1.38
C ASP A 254 17.79 -7.83 1.23
N GLU A 255 17.24 -8.16 0.07
CA GLU A 255 16.40 -9.35 -0.11
C GLU A 255 17.22 -10.64 -0.28
N LYS A 256 17.90 -11.08 0.79
CA LYS A 256 18.67 -12.32 0.82
C LYS A 256 17.98 -13.37 1.71
N ASP A 257 18.03 -14.62 1.26
CA ASP A 257 17.59 -15.75 2.08
C ASP A 257 18.69 -16.21 3.07
N GLU A 258 18.39 -17.21 3.89
CA GLU A 258 19.33 -17.79 4.88
C GLU A 258 20.62 -18.35 4.23
N ARG A 259 20.59 -18.67 2.94
CA ARG A 259 21.75 -19.13 2.16
C ARG A 259 22.51 -17.99 1.48
N GLY A 260 22.11 -16.75 1.72
CA GLY A 260 22.68 -15.55 1.11
C GLY A 260 22.28 -15.34 -0.37
N ARG A 261 21.30 -16.11 -0.90
CA ARG A 261 20.81 -15.95 -2.28
C ARG A 261 19.91 -14.74 -2.36
N THR A 262 20.17 -13.89 -3.34
CA THR A 262 19.37 -12.70 -3.60
C THR A 262 17.98 -13.07 -4.16
N HIS A 263 17.06 -12.12 -4.21
CA HIS A 263 15.79 -12.26 -4.93
C HIS A 263 16.02 -12.72 -6.38
N TYR A 264 17.02 -12.17 -7.06
CA TYR A 264 17.33 -12.51 -8.47
C TYR A 264 17.91 -13.91 -8.64
N ASP A 265 18.63 -14.44 -7.66
CA ASP A 265 19.09 -15.84 -7.66
C ASP A 265 17.90 -16.80 -7.53
N ARG A 266 16.94 -16.46 -6.65
CA ARG A 266 15.69 -17.22 -6.47
C ARG A 266 14.79 -17.15 -7.71
N ALA A 267 14.73 -16.00 -8.37
CA ALA A 267 13.97 -15.83 -9.62
C ALA A 267 14.56 -16.69 -10.75
N ARG A 268 15.90 -16.77 -10.90
CA ARG A 268 16.55 -17.70 -11.85
C ARG A 268 16.23 -19.16 -11.54
N GLU A 269 16.30 -19.53 -10.25
CA GLU A 269 15.93 -20.89 -9.81
C GLU A 269 14.47 -21.21 -10.13
N TYR A 270 13.57 -20.24 -9.96
CA TYR A 270 12.15 -20.40 -10.28
C TYR A 270 11.98 -20.76 -11.76
N TYR A 271 12.57 -20.01 -12.70
CA TYR A 271 12.49 -20.32 -14.13
C TYR A 271 13.11 -21.68 -14.52
N ARG A 272 14.14 -22.13 -13.80
CA ARG A 272 14.73 -23.47 -14.04
C ARG A 272 13.86 -24.63 -13.58
N THR A 273 12.95 -24.38 -12.65
CA THR A 273 12.19 -25.44 -11.94
C THR A 273 10.68 -25.40 -12.18
N HIS A 274 10.18 -24.38 -12.85
CA HIS A 274 8.76 -24.18 -13.12
C HIS A 274 8.54 -23.80 -14.58
N ASP A 275 7.53 -24.38 -15.20
CA ASP A 275 7.06 -23.95 -16.52
C ASP A 275 6.20 -22.70 -16.35
N VAL A 276 6.60 -21.60 -16.98
CA VAL A 276 5.83 -20.35 -16.96
C VAL A 276 4.94 -20.27 -18.20
N THR A 277 3.64 -20.23 -17.97
CA THR A 277 2.62 -20.21 -19.04
C THR A 277 1.86 -18.89 -19.12
N ASP A 278 2.04 -18.00 -18.16
CA ASP A 278 1.33 -16.72 -18.07
C ASP A 278 1.78 -15.70 -19.14
N TYR A 279 3.02 -15.83 -19.59
CA TYR A 279 3.67 -14.95 -20.57
C TYR A 279 4.77 -15.72 -21.32
N ASP A 280 5.33 -15.12 -22.37
CA ASP A 280 6.50 -15.67 -23.07
C ASP A 280 7.75 -15.58 -22.16
N GLU A 281 8.14 -16.71 -21.58
CA GLU A 281 9.27 -16.81 -20.65
C GLU A 281 10.59 -16.29 -21.25
N ALA A 282 10.81 -16.53 -22.55
CA ALA A 282 12.06 -16.14 -23.23
C ALA A 282 12.28 -14.62 -23.25
N LEU A 283 11.25 -13.81 -23.01
CA LEU A 283 11.37 -12.36 -22.85
C LEU A 283 12.10 -11.99 -21.54
N TYR A 284 11.97 -12.81 -20.51
CA TYR A 284 12.42 -12.52 -19.14
C TYR A 284 13.61 -13.36 -18.69
N TYR A 285 13.80 -14.56 -19.27
CA TYR A 285 14.84 -15.49 -18.89
C TYR A 285 15.52 -16.13 -20.11
N ASP A 286 16.84 -15.95 -20.22
CA ASP A 286 17.69 -16.62 -21.21
C ASP A 286 18.13 -17.98 -20.64
N SER A 287 17.39 -19.04 -20.96
CA SER A 287 17.67 -20.40 -20.47
C SER A 287 19.01 -20.95 -20.94
N ARG A 288 19.54 -20.49 -22.11
CA ARG A 288 20.84 -20.96 -22.64
C ARG A 288 22.01 -20.40 -21.83
N ARG A 289 21.86 -19.18 -21.29
CA ARG A 289 22.91 -18.49 -20.50
C ARG A 289 22.61 -18.51 -19.01
N ASP A 290 21.49 -19.10 -18.59
CA ASP A 290 20.98 -19.09 -17.21
C ASP A 290 20.99 -17.68 -16.61
N ARG A 291 20.38 -16.71 -17.27
CA ARG A 291 20.34 -15.35 -16.78
C ARG A 291 19.03 -14.63 -17.06
N LEU A 292 18.66 -13.74 -16.13
CA LEU A 292 17.56 -12.81 -16.28
C LEU A 292 17.89 -11.75 -17.34
N THR A 293 16.91 -11.36 -18.14
CA THR A 293 17.06 -10.35 -19.20
C THR A 293 16.91 -8.93 -18.64
N ASP A 294 17.23 -7.92 -19.45
CA ASP A 294 16.97 -6.54 -19.09
C ASP A 294 15.46 -6.27 -18.92
N LEU A 295 14.62 -6.99 -19.67
CA LEU A 295 13.17 -6.88 -19.55
C LEU A 295 12.66 -7.45 -18.21
N PHE A 296 13.28 -8.51 -17.70
CA PHE A 296 12.99 -9.01 -16.35
C PHE A 296 13.22 -7.90 -15.31
N TYR A 297 14.40 -7.29 -15.33
CA TYR A 297 14.69 -6.22 -14.37
C TYR A 297 13.75 -5.02 -14.53
N LYS A 298 13.37 -4.70 -15.76
CA LYS A 298 12.37 -3.65 -16.02
C LYS A 298 11.01 -4.01 -15.41
N GLY A 299 10.57 -5.24 -15.58
CA GLY A 299 9.33 -5.75 -15.00
C GLY A 299 9.36 -5.76 -13.47
N ASP A 300 10.42 -6.31 -12.85
CA ASP A 300 10.60 -6.35 -11.40
C ASP A 300 10.58 -4.96 -10.77
N ARG A 301 11.30 -3.99 -11.36
CA ARG A 301 11.28 -2.59 -10.90
C ARG A 301 9.91 -1.94 -11.04
N SER A 302 9.21 -2.21 -12.14
CA SER A 302 7.87 -1.64 -12.41
C SER A 302 6.79 -2.27 -11.54
N MET A 303 6.92 -3.55 -11.20
CA MET A 303 6.09 -4.21 -10.19
C MET A 303 6.20 -3.50 -8.83
N ARG A 304 7.42 -3.11 -8.43
CA ARG A 304 7.67 -2.36 -7.18
C ARG A 304 7.10 -0.93 -7.22
N GLU A 305 7.01 -0.30 -8.41
CA GLU A 305 6.29 0.97 -8.58
C GLU A 305 4.78 0.81 -8.31
N SER A 306 4.22 -0.38 -8.54
CA SER A 306 2.81 -0.65 -8.27
C SER A 306 2.45 -0.72 -6.78
N GLY A 307 3.42 -0.93 -5.90
CA GLY A 307 3.23 -1.16 -4.48
C GLY A 307 2.75 -2.59 -4.13
N PHE A 308 2.45 -3.45 -5.13
CA PHE A 308 1.99 -4.84 -4.93
C PHE A 308 3.14 -5.84 -5.18
N ASP A 309 4.20 -5.74 -4.42
CA ASP A 309 5.49 -6.42 -4.64
C ASP A 309 5.82 -7.50 -3.58
N PRO A 310 5.86 -8.81 -3.97
CA PRO A 310 5.33 -9.39 -5.20
C PRO A 310 3.91 -9.99 -5.04
N SER A 311 3.31 -10.27 -6.19
CA SER A 311 2.09 -11.07 -6.32
C SER A 311 2.17 -11.93 -7.60
N SER A 312 1.16 -12.74 -7.90
CA SER A 312 1.05 -13.41 -9.22
C SER A 312 0.05 -12.71 -10.14
N ARG A 313 -0.35 -11.48 -9.81
CA ARG A 313 -1.38 -10.71 -10.51
C ARG A 313 -1.08 -10.54 -12.00
N PHE A 314 0.18 -10.30 -12.36
CA PHE A 314 0.64 -10.14 -13.74
C PHE A 314 1.51 -11.31 -14.21
N GLY A 315 1.16 -12.51 -13.75
CA GLY A 315 1.90 -13.74 -14.04
C GLY A 315 3.01 -14.02 -13.03
N ALA A 316 3.74 -15.10 -13.29
CA ALA A 316 4.83 -15.55 -12.43
C ALA A 316 5.82 -14.43 -12.13
N LEU A 317 6.26 -14.31 -10.87
CA LEU A 317 7.15 -13.26 -10.38
C LEU A 317 6.66 -11.82 -10.63
N ASN A 318 5.44 -11.66 -11.13
CA ASN A 318 4.76 -10.37 -11.38
C ASN A 318 5.49 -9.44 -12.39
N VAL A 319 6.40 -9.94 -13.19
CA VAL A 319 7.29 -9.13 -14.05
C VAL A 319 6.65 -8.65 -15.34
N ASP A 320 5.51 -9.25 -15.76
CA ASP A 320 4.81 -8.85 -16.99
C ASP A 320 3.98 -7.56 -16.83
N VAL A 321 4.01 -6.92 -15.65
CA VAL A 321 3.27 -5.69 -15.29
C VAL A 321 3.40 -4.56 -16.32
N ILE A 322 4.55 -4.45 -16.97
CA ILE A 322 4.82 -3.41 -17.98
C ILE A 322 3.93 -3.52 -19.23
N HIS A 323 3.31 -4.67 -19.44
CA HIS A 323 2.39 -4.93 -20.55
C HIS A 323 0.91 -4.80 -20.13
N TYR A 324 0.65 -4.26 -18.94
CA TYR A 324 -0.72 -4.08 -18.45
C TYR A 324 -1.04 -2.62 -18.19
N ALA A 325 -2.31 -2.27 -18.44
CA ALA A 325 -2.96 -1.11 -17.85
C ALA A 325 -3.68 -1.60 -16.58
N PRO A 326 -3.14 -1.34 -15.37
CA PRO A 326 -3.75 -1.81 -14.13
C PRO A 326 -5.00 -1.03 -13.77
N VAL A 327 -6.04 -1.74 -13.31
CA VAL A 327 -7.31 -1.12 -12.91
C VAL A 327 -7.13 -0.14 -11.76
N CYS A 328 -6.28 -0.46 -10.78
CA CYS A 328 -6.01 0.44 -9.65
C CYS A 328 -5.35 1.75 -10.08
N LEU A 329 -4.30 1.71 -10.91
CA LEU A 329 -3.63 2.92 -11.39
C LEU A 329 -4.59 3.81 -12.18
N ASN A 330 -5.33 3.22 -13.12
CA ASN A 330 -6.25 3.99 -13.97
C ASN A 330 -7.44 4.54 -13.18
N THR A 331 -7.89 3.82 -12.14
CA THR A 331 -8.86 4.36 -11.18
C THR A 331 -8.30 5.56 -10.40
N LEU A 332 -7.05 5.48 -9.92
CA LEU A 332 -6.43 6.59 -9.19
C LEU A 332 -6.19 7.82 -10.08
N LEU A 333 -5.90 7.62 -11.35
CA LEU A 333 -5.79 8.71 -12.31
C LEU A 333 -7.16 9.35 -12.61
N TYR A 334 -8.23 8.54 -12.68
CA TYR A 334 -9.60 9.08 -12.71
C TYR A 334 -9.89 9.93 -11.45
N VAL A 335 -9.52 9.44 -10.28
CA VAL A 335 -9.69 10.21 -9.03
C VAL A 335 -8.89 11.51 -9.07
N MET A 336 -7.66 11.47 -9.59
CA MET A 336 -6.85 12.69 -9.76
C MET A 336 -7.51 13.70 -10.69
N GLU A 337 -8.12 13.24 -11.77
CA GLU A 337 -8.83 14.07 -12.75
C GLU A 337 -10.12 14.67 -12.15
N ASP A 338 -10.90 13.89 -11.40
CA ASP A 338 -12.12 14.34 -10.73
C ASP A 338 -11.81 15.31 -9.58
N ASP A 339 -10.83 14.99 -8.76
CA ASP A 339 -10.37 15.85 -7.66
C ASP A 339 -9.79 17.18 -8.19
N ALA A 340 -9.00 17.15 -9.27
CA ALA A 340 -8.51 18.36 -9.92
C ALA A 340 -9.66 19.23 -10.44
N ALA A 341 -10.71 18.62 -11.00
CA ALA A 341 -11.89 19.37 -11.42
C ALA A 341 -12.58 20.05 -10.22
N ARG A 342 -12.72 19.38 -9.10
CA ARG A 342 -13.28 19.92 -7.84
C ARG A 342 -12.42 21.05 -7.29
N ILE A 343 -11.09 20.92 -7.35
CA ILE A 343 -10.14 21.95 -6.95
C ILE A 343 -10.34 23.20 -7.82
N MET A 344 -10.40 23.05 -9.15
CA MET A 344 -10.61 24.18 -10.07
C MET A 344 -11.96 24.88 -9.86
N ASP A 345 -13.04 24.13 -9.59
CA ASP A 345 -14.34 24.74 -9.23
C ASP A 345 -14.24 25.55 -7.94
N THR A 346 -13.59 24.99 -6.91
CA THR A 346 -13.37 25.68 -5.63
C THR A 346 -12.58 26.97 -5.81
N LEU A 347 -11.63 26.98 -6.73
CA LEU A 347 -10.82 28.16 -7.06
C LEU A 347 -11.55 29.17 -7.96
N GLY A 348 -12.65 28.76 -8.62
CA GLY A 348 -13.45 29.59 -9.52
C GLY A 348 -13.03 29.50 -10.98
N ASP A 349 -12.13 28.59 -11.35
CA ASP A 349 -11.72 28.34 -12.74
C ASP A 349 -12.61 27.27 -13.39
N SER A 350 -13.80 27.69 -13.81
CA SER A 350 -14.78 26.82 -14.47
C SER A 350 -14.30 26.25 -15.81
N SER A 351 -13.34 26.90 -16.48
CA SER A 351 -12.78 26.40 -17.75
C SER A 351 -11.87 25.22 -17.52
N ALA A 352 -10.91 25.35 -16.59
CA ALA A 352 -10.04 24.25 -16.20
C ALA A 352 -10.84 23.10 -15.59
N ALA A 353 -11.84 23.39 -14.75
CA ALA A 353 -12.71 22.37 -14.17
C ALA A 353 -13.42 21.52 -15.23
N ARG A 354 -13.96 22.14 -16.31
CA ARG A 354 -14.58 21.39 -17.41
C ARG A 354 -13.57 20.52 -18.16
N ALA A 355 -12.36 21.02 -18.39
CA ALA A 355 -11.30 20.25 -19.05
C ALA A 355 -10.90 19.01 -18.24
N TRP A 356 -10.79 19.14 -16.93
CA TRP A 356 -10.49 18.01 -16.03
C TRP A 356 -11.64 16.99 -15.99
N ARG A 357 -12.89 17.44 -15.89
CA ARG A 357 -14.07 16.55 -15.97
C ARG A 357 -14.14 15.78 -17.28
N GLN A 358 -13.76 16.40 -18.40
CA GLN A 358 -13.73 15.69 -19.69
C GLN A 358 -12.71 14.55 -19.66
N ARG A 359 -11.52 14.76 -19.09
CA ARG A 359 -10.51 13.72 -18.91
C ARG A 359 -11.04 12.58 -18.02
N ALA A 360 -11.62 12.93 -16.87
CA ALA A 360 -12.22 11.97 -15.95
C ALA A 360 -13.32 11.14 -16.63
N ALA A 361 -14.22 11.78 -17.39
CA ALA A 361 -15.26 11.08 -18.13
C ALA A 361 -14.69 10.08 -19.15
N SER A 362 -13.70 10.51 -19.95
CA SER A 362 -13.03 9.64 -20.92
C SER A 362 -12.36 8.45 -20.27
N ARG A 363 -11.64 8.66 -19.15
CA ARG A 363 -10.97 7.57 -18.43
C ARG A 363 -11.96 6.61 -17.79
N ARG A 364 -13.04 7.12 -17.18
CA ARG A 364 -14.13 6.28 -16.64
C ARG A 364 -14.71 5.38 -17.73
N ASP A 365 -14.97 5.92 -18.91
CA ASP A 365 -15.55 5.17 -20.02
C ASP A 365 -14.57 4.08 -20.51
N LEU A 366 -13.27 4.37 -20.58
CA LEU A 366 -12.23 3.38 -20.89
C LEU A 366 -12.15 2.27 -19.84
N ILE A 367 -12.17 2.61 -18.55
CA ILE A 367 -12.17 1.61 -17.46
C ILE A 367 -13.39 0.69 -17.59
N ASN A 368 -14.58 1.25 -17.77
CA ASN A 368 -15.81 0.46 -17.87
C ASN A 368 -15.87 -0.38 -19.16
N THR A 369 -15.26 0.08 -20.26
CA THR A 369 -15.28 -0.66 -21.53
C THR A 369 -14.20 -1.73 -21.59
N MET A 370 -13.00 -1.44 -21.08
CA MET A 370 -11.82 -2.29 -21.29
C MET A 370 -11.46 -3.17 -20.08
N MET A 371 -11.91 -2.79 -18.87
CA MET A 371 -11.50 -3.47 -17.64
C MET A 371 -12.65 -4.21 -16.94
N TRP A 372 -13.89 -3.98 -17.34
CA TRP A 372 -15.05 -4.67 -16.80
C TRP A 372 -15.28 -6.02 -17.51
N ASP A 373 -15.37 -7.09 -16.76
CA ASP A 373 -15.78 -8.41 -17.26
C ASP A 373 -17.25 -8.68 -16.90
N GLU A 374 -18.12 -8.59 -17.90
CA GLU A 374 -19.55 -8.79 -17.71
C GLU A 374 -19.89 -10.21 -17.22
N GLN A 375 -19.13 -11.22 -17.65
CA GLN A 375 -19.38 -12.60 -17.23
C GLN A 375 -18.98 -12.82 -15.76
N ALA A 376 -17.78 -12.38 -15.37
CA ALA A 376 -17.26 -12.53 -14.02
C ALA A 376 -17.94 -11.57 -13.02
N GLY A 377 -18.40 -10.41 -13.46
CA GLY A 377 -18.92 -9.34 -12.60
C GLY A 377 -17.83 -8.67 -11.76
N LEU A 378 -16.63 -8.55 -12.30
CA LEU A 378 -15.46 -7.98 -11.66
C LEU A 378 -14.69 -7.09 -12.65
N TYR A 379 -13.89 -6.16 -12.10
CA TYR A 379 -12.91 -5.40 -12.85
C TYR A 379 -11.56 -6.12 -12.82
N TYR A 380 -10.92 -6.21 -13.98
CA TYR A 380 -9.62 -6.85 -14.17
C TYR A 380 -8.63 -5.92 -14.88
N ASP A 381 -7.35 -6.26 -14.81
CA ASP A 381 -6.30 -5.56 -15.52
C ASP A 381 -6.34 -5.90 -17.01
N TYR A 382 -6.06 -4.90 -17.84
CA TYR A 382 -6.08 -5.04 -19.29
C TYR A 382 -4.66 -5.24 -19.83
N ASN A 383 -4.41 -6.40 -20.48
CA ASN A 383 -3.14 -6.64 -21.16
C ASN A 383 -3.14 -5.91 -22.52
N VAL A 384 -2.23 -4.95 -22.65
CA VAL A 384 -2.16 -4.07 -23.82
C VAL A 384 -1.54 -4.73 -25.05
N ARG A 385 -0.78 -5.83 -24.88
CA ARG A 385 -0.22 -6.62 -25.99
C ARG A 385 -1.24 -7.57 -26.60
N THR A 386 -1.93 -8.32 -25.74
CA THR A 386 -2.92 -9.32 -26.18
C THR A 386 -4.30 -8.73 -26.38
N ARG A 387 -4.54 -7.50 -25.88
CA ARG A 387 -5.85 -6.82 -25.85
C ARG A 387 -6.93 -7.65 -25.12
N GLN A 388 -6.54 -8.31 -24.03
CA GLN A 388 -7.40 -9.18 -23.23
C GLN A 388 -7.35 -8.81 -21.76
N LEU A 389 -8.40 -9.19 -21.02
CA LEU A 389 -8.43 -9.09 -19.57
C LEU A 389 -7.58 -10.19 -18.93
N ARG A 390 -6.82 -9.83 -17.91
CA ARG A 390 -6.17 -10.77 -17.01
C ARG A 390 -7.14 -11.17 -15.90
N ARG A 391 -7.81 -12.29 -16.06
CA ARG A 391 -8.76 -12.83 -15.06
C ARG A 391 -8.00 -13.40 -13.87
N TYR A 392 -7.48 -12.52 -13.03
CA TYR A 392 -6.85 -12.85 -11.76
C TYR A 392 -7.60 -12.10 -10.66
N ASP A 393 -8.30 -12.83 -9.81
CA ASP A 393 -9.15 -12.24 -8.78
C ASP A 393 -8.31 -11.54 -7.72
N PHE A 394 -8.29 -10.21 -7.77
CA PHE A 394 -7.47 -9.36 -6.93
C PHE A 394 -8.31 -8.20 -6.34
N ALA A 395 -8.06 -7.83 -5.10
CA ALA A 395 -8.85 -6.83 -4.38
C ALA A 395 -8.86 -5.43 -5.02
N THR A 396 -8.03 -5.19 -6.03
CA THR A 396 -8.10 -3.95 -6.81
C THR A 396 -9.38 -3.80 -7.61
N THR A 397 -10.19 -4.86 -7.75
CA THR A 397 -11.57 -4.77 -8.30
C THR A 397 -12.47 -3.83 -7.49
N TYR A 398 -12.14 -3.52 -6.23
CA TYR A 398 -12.89 -2.57 -5.40
C TYR A 398 -12.49 -1.10 -5.61
N PHE A 399 -11.40 -0.81 -6.30
CA PHE A 399 -10.98 0.57 -6.58
C PHE A 399 -12.02 1.34 -7.39
N PRO A 400 -12.63 0.81 -8.48
CA PRO A 400 -13.70 1.49 -9.21
C PRO A 400 -14.95 1.79 -8.35
N LEU A 401 -15.26 0.96 -7.35
CA LEU A 401 -16.32 1.24 -6.40
C LEU A 401 -15.92 2.41 -5.49
N TRP A 402 -14.72 2.36 -4.91
CA TRP A 402 -14.21 3.43 -4.05
C TRP A 402 -14.20 4.79 -4.77
N ALA A 403 -13.81 4.82 -6.03
CA ALA A 403 -13.77 6.02 -6.86
C ALA A 403 -15.16 6.48 -7.36
N GLY A 404 -16.18 5.62 -7.33
CA GLY A 404 -17.50 5.94 -7.89
C GLY A 404 -17.59 5.81 -9.41
N ILE A 405 -16.72 4.99 -10.01
CA ILE A 405 -16.68 4.71 -11.46
C ILE A 405 -17.78 3.73 -11.87
N ALA A 406 -17.99 2.69 -11.07
CA ALA A 406 -18.93 1.62 -11.37
C ALA A 406 -20.37 2.14 -11.49
N SER A 407 -21.15 1.59 -12.42
CA SER A 407 -22.60 1.76 -12.40
C SER A 407 -23.19 1.02 -11.19
N PRO A 408 -24.41 1.37 -10.75
CA PRO A 408 -25.08 0.64 -9.65
C PRO A 408 -25.17 -0.88 -9.90
N ALA A 409 -25.39 -1.28 -11.16
CA ALA A 409 -25.46 -2.69 -11.55
C ALA A 409 -24.09 -3.39 -11.44
N GLN A 410 -23.02 -2.75 -11.90
CA GLN A 410 -21.65 -3.25 -11.76
C GLN A 410 -21.25 -3.35 -10.29
N ALA A 411 -21.53 -2.33 -9.49
CA ALA A 411 -21.23 -2.32 -8.06
C ALA A 411 -21.96 -3.46 -7.33
N ALA A 412 -23.24 -3.73 -7.66
CA ALA A 412 -23.98 -4.85 -7.10
C ALA A 412 -23.31 -6.20 -7.45
N ARG A 413 -22.83 -6.38 -8.66
CA ARG A 413 -22.13 -7.61 -9.07
C ARG A 413 -20.76 -7.78 -8.40
N VAL A 414 -19.99 -6.70 -8.23
CA VAL A 414 -18.75 -6.75 -7.45
C VAL A 414 -19.06 -7.12 -5.99
N ARG A 415 -20.12 -6.54 -5.40
CA ARG A 415 -20.58 -6.89 -4.05
C ARG A 415 -20.98 -8.37 -3.95
N ASP A 416 -21.69 -8.93 -4.93
CA ASP A 416 -22.11 -10.34 -4.94
C ASP A 416 -20.90 -11.29 -5.01
N ASN A 417 -19.78 -10.84 -5.56
CA ASN A 417 -18.50 -11.54 -5.58
C ASN A 417 -17.69 -11.38 -4.28
N LEU A 418 -18.12 -10.54 -3.32
CA LEU A 418 -17.41 -10.34 -2.04
C LEU A 418 -17.11 -11.66 -1.33
N LYS A 419 -18.02 -12.63 -1.39
CA LYS A 419 -17.87 -13.98 -0.81
C LYS A 419 -16.61 -14.73 -1.28
N ARG A 420 -16.03 -14.37 -2.43
CA ARG A 420 -14.79 -14.97 -2.95
C ARG A 420 -13.55 -14.43 -2.24
N PHE A 421 -13.62 -13.17 -1.79
CA PHE A 421 -12.53 -12.46 -1.15
C PHE A 421 -12.66 -12.41 0.38
N GLU A 422 -13.85 -12.63 0.92
CA GLU A 422 -14.12 -12.48 2.35
C GLU A 422 -13.61 -13.69 3.13
N ALA A 423 -12.78 -13.43 4.13
CA ALA A 423 -12.22 -14.40 5.07
C ALA A 423 -12.64 -14.08 6.51
N PRO A 424 -12.37 -14.95 7.49
CA PRO A 424 -12.71 -14.68 8.90
C PRO A 424 -12.10 -13.38 9.47
N GLY A 425 -10.93 -12.95 9.01
CA GLY A 425 -10.22 -11.76 9.48
C GLY A 425 -10.35 -10.53 8.55
N GLY A 426 -11.15 -10.58 7.51
CA GLY A 426 -11.32 -9.46 6.57
C GLY A 426 -11.24 -9.87 5.11
N LEU A 427 -10.77 -8.97 4.25
CA LEU A 427 -10.63 -9.17 2.82
C LEU A 427 -9.28 -9.80 2.47
N LEU A 428 -9.28 -10.84 1.66
CA LEU A 428 -8.10 -11.38 0.99
C LEU A 428 -7.60 -10.41 -0.09
N THR A 429 -6.29 -10.35 -0.27
CA THR A 429 -5.67 -9.57 -1.35
C THR A 429 -5.96 -10.18 -2.72
N SER A 430 -5.87 -11.50 -2.83
CA SER A 430 -6.28 -12.29 -3.99
C SER A 430 -6.98 -13.57 -3.55
N THR A 431 -7.55 -14.32 -4.50
CA THR A 431 -8.14 -15.64 -4.19
C THR A 431 -7.12 -16.77 -4.25
N GLU A 432 -5.95 -16.53 -4.82
CA GLU A 432 -4.90 -17.52 -5.09
C GLU A 432 -3.85 -17.58 -3.97
N VAL A 433 -3.46 -18.79 -3.58
CA VAL A 433 -2.38 -19.04 -2.62
C VAL A 433 -1.11 -19.37 -3.38
N THR A 434 -0.23 -18.39 -3.54
CA THR A 434 0.98 -18.53 -4.36
C THR A 434 2.28 -18.55 -3.56
N GLY A 435 2.22 -18.11 -2.29
CA GLY A 435 3.40 -17.84 -1.47
C GLY A 435 3.99 -16.44 -1.67
N ASN A 436 3.38 -15.60 -2.50
CA ASN A 436 3.72 -14.18 -2.58
C ASN A 436 3.00 -13.40 -1.47
N GLN A 437 3.65 -12.38 -0.93
CA GLN A 437 3.10 -11.61 0.19
C GLN A 437 1.86 -10.77 -0.16
N TRP A 438 1.61 -10.49 -1.45
CA TRP A 438 0.42 -9.78 -1.93
C TRP A 438 -0.62 -10.72 -2.56
N ASP A 439 -0.61 -12.00 -2.19
CA ASP A 439 -1.64 -12.98 -2.53
C ASP A 439 -2.29 -13.55 -1.26
N ALA A 440 -3.27 -14.46 -1.42
CA ALA A 440 -3.86 -15.15 -0.28
C ALA A 440 -2.78 -15.98 0.46
N PRO A 441 -2.83 -16.11 1.78
CA PRO A 441 -3.95 -15.80 2.69
C PRO A 441 -3.92 -14.37 3.25
N PHE A 442 -3.07 -13.49 2.73
CA PHE A 442 -2.79 -12.20 3.33
C PHE A 442 -3.85 -11.14 3.01
N GLY A 443 -4.12 -10.29 4.01
CA GLY A 443 -4.93 -9.10 3.90
C GLY A 443 -4.15 -7.88 4.39
N TRP A 444 -4.25 -6.79 3.64
CA TRP A 444 -3.52 -5.55 3.83
C TRP A 444 -4.48 -4.41 4.14
N ALA A 445 -4.19 -3.64 5.18
CA ALA A 445 -5.07 -2.58 5.68
C ALA A 445 -5.53 -1.58 4.60
N PRO A 446 -4.69 -1.12 3.65
CA PRO A 446 -5.12 -0.28 2.54
C PRO A 446 -6.27 -0.86 1.72
N LEU A 447 -6.20 -2.16 1.40
CA LEU A 447 -7.23 -2.82 0.59
C LEU A 447 -8.54 -3.02 1.36
N GLN A 448 -8.46 -3.27 2.68
CA GLN A 448 -9.64 -3.30 3.54
C GLN A 448 -10.37 -1.96 3.49
N MET A 449 -9.64 -0.84 3.69
CA MET A 449 -10.22 0.50 3.69
C MET A 449 -10.84 0.85 2.34
N ILE A 450 -10.14 0.59 1.23
CA ILE A 450 -10.65 0.84 -0.13
C ILE A 450 -11.93 0.05 -0.39
N ALA A 451 -11.95 -1.25 -0.08
CA ALA A 451 -13.12 -2.11 -0.31
C ALA A 451 -14.32 -1.68 0.55
N VAL A 452 -14.10 -1.46 1.85
CA VAL A 452 -15.16 -1.05 2.78
C VAL A 452 -15.76 0.30 2.37
N ASN A 453 -14.91 1.29 2.04
CA ASN A 453 -15.39 2.60 1.62
C ASN A 453 -16.05 2.55 0.24
N GLY A 454 -15.59 1.68 -0.66
CA GLY A 454 -16.24 1.41 -1.93
C GLY A 454 -17.64 0.83 -1.76
N LEU A 455 -17.81 -0.18 -0.90
CA LEU A 455 -19.11 -0.77 -0.58
C LEU A 455 -20.07 0.25 0.05
N ARG A 456 -19.61 1.07 1.01
CA ARG A 456 -20.40 2.14 1.64
C ARG A 456 -20.90 3.16 0.63
N ARG A 457 -20.06 3.54 -0.32
CA ARG A 457 -20.39 4.52 -1.36
C ARG A 457 -21.62 4.12 -2.16
N TYR A 458 -21.84 2.83 -2.37
CA TYR A 458 -22.99 2.27 -3.09
C TYR A 458 -24.13 1.81 -2.18
N GLY A 459 -24.10 2.14 -0.88
CA GLY A 459 -25.16 1.81 0.08
C GLY A 459 -25.13 0.37 0.59
N PHE A 460 -24.08 -0.42 0.31
CA PHE A 460 -23.91 -1.78 0.84
C PHE A 460 -23.35 -1.74 2.27
N THR A 461 -24.07 -1.02 3.14
CA THR A 461 -23.57 -0.66 4.49
C THR A 461 -23.37 -1.89 5.37
N ASP A 462 -24.26 -2.89 5.31
CA ASP A 462 -24.14 -4.11 6.12
C ASP A 462 -22.92 -4.93 5.75
N ASP A 463 -22.66 -5.10 4.44
CA ASP A 463 -21.48 -5.79 3.93
C ASP A 463 -20.19 -5.04 4.32
N ALA A 464 -20.20 -3.72 4.19
CA ALA A 464 -19.07 -2.87 4.55
C ALA A 464 -18.78 -2.94 6.06
N ASN A 465 -19.80 -2.85 6.90
CA ASN A 465 -19.63 -2.91 8.36
C ASN A 465 -19.19 -4.30 8.82
N ARG A 466 -19.72 -5.36 8.23
CA ARG A 466 -19.29 -6.73 8.50
C ARG A 466 -17.82 -6.94 8.16
N LEU A 467 -17.38 -6.48 6.98
CA LEU A 467 -15.99 -6.58 6.55
C LEU A 467 -15.06 -5.76 7.46
N ALA A 468 -15.42 -4.52 7.77
CA ALA A 468 -14.68 -3.65 8.68
C ALA A 468 -14.55 -4.28 10.07
N ALA A 469 -15.66 -4.80 10.63
CA ALA A 469 -15.66 -5.42 11.95
C ALA A 469 -14.73 -6.64 12.02
N LYS A 470 -14.67 -7.47 10.98
CA LYS A 470 -13.75 -8.62 10.92
C LYS A 470 -12.28 -8.18 10.99
N PHE A 471 -11.90 -7.19 10.19
CA PHE A 471 -10.51 -6.73 10.17
C PHE A 471 -10.13 -5.99 11.46
N VAL A 472 -10.98 -5.10 11.96
CA VAL A 472 -10.76 -4.40 13.24
C VAL A 472 -10.65 -5.40 14.39
N ALA A 473 -11.50 -6.44 14.43
CA ALA A 473 -11.44 -7.49 15.45
C ALA A 473 -10.15 -8.32 15.37
N LEU A 474 -9.63 -8.58 14.16
CA LEU A 474 -8.33 -9.22 13.97
C LEU A 474 -7.20 -8.35 14.52
N VAL A 475 -7.13 -7.08 14.09
CA VAL A 475 -6.08 -6.16 14.54
C VAL A 475 -6.14 -5.95 16.06
N SER A 476 -7.34 -5.80 16.64
CA SER A 476 -7.51 -5.65 18.09
C SER A 476 -7.05 -6.89 18.87
N LYS A 477 -7.38 -8.09 18.39
CA LYS A 477 -6.92 -9.36 18.99
C LYS A 477 -5.40 -9.43 19.01
N GLU A 478 -4.75 -9.20 17.87
CA GLU A 478 -3.30 -9.28 17.76
C GLU A 478 -2.60 -8.17 18.57
N PHE A 479 -3.23 -7.00 18.67
CA PHE A 479 -2.76 -5.92 19.55
C PHE A 479 -2.85 -6.30 21.02
N ASP A 480 -3.96 -6.91 21.46
CA ASP A 480 -4.13 -7.37 22.84
C ASP A 480 -3.08 -8.46 23.21
N GLU A 481 -2.69 -9.30 22.25
CA GLU A 481 -1.72 -10.39 22.46
C GLU A 481 -0.26 -9.90 22.37
N HIS A 482 0.05 -8.94 21.51
CA HIS A 482 1.44 -8.57 21.17
C HIS A 482 1.81 -7.10 21.51
N GLY A 483 0.85 -6.27 21.88
CA GLY A 483 1.06 -4.86 22.25
C GLY A 483 1.47 -3.97 21.08
N THR A 484 1.31 -4.41 19.83
CA THR A 484 1.70 -3.67 18.64
C THR A 484 0.78 -3.93 17.45
N ILE A 485 0.77 -3.02 16.49
CA ILE A 485 0.11 -3.16 15.20
C ILE A 485 1.16 -3.50 14.15
N VAL A 486 0.81 -4.35 13.19
CA VAL A 486 1.74 -4.81 12.15
C VAL A 486 1.26 -4.42 10.75
N GLU A 487 2.14 -4.65 9.77
CA GLU A 487 1.96 -4.27 8.38
C GLU A 487 0.89 -5.08 7.65
N LYS A 488 0.86 -6.40 7.84
CA LYS A 488 0.00 -7.37 7.13
C LYS A 488 -0.45 -8.49 8.06
N TYR A 489 -1.55 -9.15 7.68
CA TYR A 489 -2.16 -10.20 8.50
C TYR A 489 -2.56 -11.39 7.63
N ASP A 490 -2.47 -12.61 8.17
CA ASP A 490 -3.21 -13.76 7.62
C ASP A 490 -4.68 -13.63 8.02
N VAL A 491 -5.52 -13.22 7.07
CA VAL A 491 -6.95 -13.01 7.33
C VAL A 491 -7.75 -14.32 7.34
N ARG A 492 -7.18 -15.45 6.89
CA ARG A 492 -7.79 -16.77 7.00
C ARG A 492 -7.62 -17.32 8.40
N ARG A 493 -6.39 -17.35 8.93
CA ARG A 493 -6.07 -17.84 10.29
C ARG A 493 -6.35 -16.82 11.38
N ARG A 494 -6.46 -15.54 11.02
CA ARG A 494 -6.63 -14.40 11.93
C ARG A 494 -5.43 -14.22 12.84
N GLU A 495 -4.26 -14.07 12.26
CA GLU A 495 -3.00 -13.93 12.98
C GLU A 495 -2.02 -13.00 12.26
N SER A 496 -1.02 -12.51 13.00
CA SER A 496 0.05 -11.64 12.49
C SER A 496 1.37 -12.39 12.24
N ASP A 497 1.49 -13.66 12.63
CA ASP A 497 2.62 -14.50 12.24
C ASP A 497 2.43 -15.00 10.82
N VAL A 498 3.19 -14.43 9.89
CA VAL A 498 3.08 -14.68 8.45
C VAL A 498 4.36 -15.26 7.84
N ALA A 499 5.41 -15.43 8.66
CA ALA A 499 6.75 -15.74 8.18
C ALA A 499 6.85 -17.05 7.40
N ALA A 500 6.14 -18.10 7.85
CA ALA A 500 6.23 -19.44 7.28
C ALA A 500 5.61 -19.56 5.88
N ASP A 501 4.69 -18.67 5.52
CA ASP A 501 3.90 -18.78 4.28
C ASP A 501 4.46 -17.94 3.12
N ILE A 502 5.43 -17.04 3.40
CA ILE A 502 5.99 -16.14 2.39
C ILE A 502 7.22 -16.76 1.75
N LYS A 503 7.13 -17.09 0.46
CA LYS A 503 8.25 -17.56 -0.38
C LYS A 503 8.94 -16.43 -1.13
N PHE A 504 8.17 -15.46 -1.59
CA PHE A 504 8.64 -14.26 -2.26
C PHE A 504 8.12 -13.00 -1.57
N GLY A 505 8.99 -12.03 -1.36
CA GLY A 505 8.82 -10.87 -0.51
C GLY A 505 9.70 -10.96 0.74
N TYR A 506 9.34 -10.25 1.78
CA TYR A 506 10.00 -10.33 3.10
C TYR A 506 9.08 -10.97 4.12
N SER A 507 9.61 -11.98 4.84
CA SER A 507 8.87 -12.78 5.82
C SER A 507 8.65 -12.05 7.14
N ALA A 508 9.58 -11.18 7.55
CA ALA A 508 9.46 -10.43 8.79
C ALA A 508 8.33 -9.41 8.72
N ASN A 509 7.29 -9.59 9.52
CA ASN A 509 6.20 -8.61 9.63
C ASN A 509 6.71 -7.34 10.31
N GLN A 510 6.39 -6.17 9.74
CA GLN A 510 6.88 -4.91 10.25
C GLN A 510 5.93 -4.35 11.32
N ILE A 511 6.49 -3.88 12.44
CA ILE A 511 5.73 -3.43 13.61
C ILE A 511 5.50 -1.92 13.61
N GLY A 512 4.43 -1.47 14.31
CA GLY A 512 4.10 -0.07 14.47
C GLY A 512 3.65 0.60 13.19
N PHE A 513 2.88 -0.09 12.33
CA PHE A 513 2.77 0.26 10.92
C PHE A 513 1.71 1.32 10.64
N GLY A 514 2.15 2.46 10.10
CA GLY A 514 1.37 3.69 9.94
C GLY A 514 0.13 3.56 9.05
N TRP A 515 0.18 2.82 7.93
CA TRP A 515 -1.01 2.65 7.10
C TRP A 515 -2.08 1.78 7.77
N THR A 516 -1.67 0.78 8.58
CA THR A 516 -2.62 -0.03 9.36
C THR A 516 -3.28 0.83 10.43
N ASN A 517 -2.48 1.69 11.11
CA ASN A 517 -2.98 2.65 12.08
C ASN A 517 -4.09 3.54 11.46
N GLY A 518 -3.80 4.14 10.31
CA GLY A 518 -4.74 5.04 9.63
C GLY A 518 -5.99 4.33 9.13
N ALA A 519 -5.82 3.19 8.46
CA ALA A 519 -6.96 2.41 7.95
C ALA A 519 -7.87 1.92 9.08
N VAL A 520 -7.32 1.43 10.19
CA VAL A 520 -8.10 0.97 11.35
C VAL A 520 -8.92 2.11 11.95
N LEU A 521 -8.35 3.30 12.12
CA LEU A 521 -9.11 4.47 12.59
C LEU A 521 -10.27 4.82 11.66
N ASP A 522 -10.07 4.76 10.34
CA ASP A 522 -11.11 5.04 9.36
C ASP A 522 -12.22 3.98 9.40
N LEU A 523 -11.85 2.70 9.46
CA LEU A 523 -12.81 1.59 9.57
C LEU A 523 -13.66 1.72 10.84
N ILE A 524 -13.04 2.00 11.99
CA ILE A 524 -13.75 2.20 13.27
C ILE A 524 -14.71 3.40 13.18
N ALA A 525 -14.28 4.51 12.62
CA ALA A 525 -15.09 5.72 12.49
C ALA A 525 -16.33 5.51 11.61
N GLY A 526 -16.24 4.62 10.63
CA GLY A 526 -17.34 4.30 9.71
C GLY A 526 -18.33 3.25 10.21
N MET A 527 -18.06 2.54 11.29
CA MET A 527 -18.95 1.50 11.87
C MET A 527 -19.99 2.06 12.86
N LYS A 528 -20.45 3.27 12.69
CA LYS A 528 -21.44 3.93 13.56
C LYS A 528 -22.84 3.38 13.34
#